data_e1b521b37ab52e92aa954e6f836ec3c3
#
_entry.id   e1b521b37ab52e92aa954e6f836ec3c3
#
_cell.length_a   1.000
_cell.length_b   1.000
_cell.length_c   1.000
_cell.angle_alpha   90.00
_cell.angle_beta   90.00
_cell.angle_gamma   90.00
#
_symmetry.space_group_name_H-M   'P 1'
#
loop_
_entity.id
_entity.type
_entity.pdbx_description
1 polymer ?
#
loop_
_entity_poly.entity_id
_entity_poly.type
_entity_poly.pdbx_seq_one_letter_code
_entity_poly.pdbx_strand_id
1 'polypeptide(L)'
;MAVVLLLLLWIVAASAAEPKDIILSTTTSTVDSGLLDELVPIFEKQTGYRVKTIAVGTGQALAMGEKGEADVLLVHAPASEKKLVEAGIGINYQLVMHNDFILAGPSKDPAGIKGKSAADALKAIAATQSVFISRGDDSGTHKKELSLWKEASVDPKGKPWYQESGQGMGATLSMASQKGAYTLTDRGTYLSQKAHLQLVILCEGDKPLLNIYHVMQVNPEKFTKVNALGAKAFVDFMVAPETQRRIGEFGKNQYGAPLFFPDAAKAPSKP
;
A
#
# COMPACT_ATOMS: atom_id res chain seq x y z
N MET A 1 -3.57 62.15 -48.10
CA MET A 1 -3.05 61.61 -46.81
C MET A 1 -3.95 60.51 -46.38
N ALA A 2 -3.50 59.23 -46.52
CA ALA A 2 -4.24 58.08 -46.12
C ALA A 2 -3.62 57.55 -44.81
N VAL A 3 -4.40 57.53 -43.75
CA VAL A 3 -4.01 56.99 -42.42
C VAL A 3 -4.30 55.53 -42.44
N VAL A 4 -3.26 54.72 -42.42
CA VAL A 4 -3.34 53.19 -42.26
C VAL A 4 -3.39 52.88 -40.77
N LEU A 5 -4.55 52.45 -40.31
CA LEU A 5 -4.76 52.00 -38.93
C LEU A 5 -4.30 50.55 -38.81
N LEU A 6 -3.12 50.28 -38.21
CA LEU A 6 -2.65 48.93 -37.87
C LEU A 6 -3.40 48.45 -36.61
N LEU A 7 -4.34 47.55 -36.79
CA LEU A 7 -4.96 46.78 -35.70
C LEU A 7 -4.00 45.65 -35.29
N LEU A 8 -3.32 45.80 -34.14
CA LEU A 8 -2.58 44.75 -33.46
C LEU A 8 -3.59 43.80 -32.78
N LEU A 9 -3.83 42.62 -33.40
CA LEU A 9 -4.54 41.54 -32.77
C LEU A 9 -3.62 40.92 -31.71
N TRP A 10 -3.94 41.15 -30.43
CA TRP A 10 -3.38 40.39 -29.33
C TRP A 10 -4.07 39.01 -29.30
N ILE A 11 -3.35 37.96 -29.73
CA ILE A 11 -3.78 36.59 -29.53
C ILE A 11 -3.51 36.25 -28.06
N VAL A 12 -4.54 36.34 -27.21
CA VAL A 12 -4.51 35.79 -25.87
C VAL A 12 -4.59 34.29 -26.04
N ALA A 13 -3.45 33.62 -25.96
CA ALA A 13 -3.41 32.15 -25.83
C ALA A 13 -4.14 31.80 -24.53
N ALA A 14 -5.36 31.29 -24.62
CA ALA A 14 -6.06 30.69 -23.50
C ALA A 14 -5.24 29.46 -23.06
N SER A 15 -4.46 29.61 -22.01
CA SER A 15 -3.85 28.49 -21.34
C SER A 15 -5.00 27.60 -20.83
N ALA A 16 -5.15 26.42 -21.40
CA ALA A 16 -6.07 25.43 -20.86
C ALA A 16 -5.65 25.17 -19.40
N ALA A 17 -6.57 25.37 -18.47
CA ALA A 17 -6.30 25.10 -17.06
C ALA A 17 -5.94 23.62 -16.92
N GLU A 18 -4.77 23.35 -16.33
CA GLU A 18 -4.33 21.99 -16.04
C GLU A 18 -5.39 21.23 -15.21
N PRO A 19 -5.62 19.93 -15.47
CA PRO A 19 -6.55 19.13 -14.69
C PRO A 19 -6.15 19.16 -13.21
N LYS A 20 -7.06 19.54 -12.34
CA LYS A 20 -6.78 19.62 -10.89
C LYS A 20 -6.96 18.28 -10.17
N ASP A 21 -7.69 17.36 -10.77
CA ASP A 21 -7.96 16.03 -10.17
C ASP A 21 -6.87 15.05 -10.56
N ILE A 22 -6.42 14.25 -9.59
CA ILE A 22 -5.58 13.08 -9.80
C ILE A 22 -6.25 11.84 -9.20
N ILE A 23 -6.19 10.73 -9.89
CA ILE A 23 -6.69 9.44 -9.42
C ILE A 23 -5.52 8.66 -8.82
N LEU A 24 -5.53 8.54 -7.49
CA LEU A 24 -4.61 7.69 -6.75
C LEU A 24 -5.23 6.29 -6.60
N SER A 25 -4.66 5.29 -7.25
CA SER A 25 -5.00 3.89 -7.00
C SER A 25 -4.07 3.31 -5.94
N THR A 26 -4.66 2.73 -4.89
CA THR A 26 -3.94 2.17 -3.75
C THR A 26 -4.67 0.97 -3.16
N THR A 27 -4.17 0.44 -2.06
CA THR A 27 -4.79 -0.72 -1.41
C THR A 27 -5.68 -0.33 -0.22
N THR A 28 -6.66 -1.18 0.09
CA THR A 28 -7.54 -0.98 1.25
C THR A 28 -6.73 -0.88 2.54
N SER A 29 -5.70 -1.72 2.73
CA SER A 29 -4.86 -1.66 3.93
C SER A 29 -4.06 -0.36 4.05
N THR A 30 -3.68 0.27 2.94
CA THR A 30 -3.02 1.58 2.96
C THR A 30 -3.97 2.67 3.47
N VAL A 31 -5.22 2.65 3.02
CA VAL A 31 -6.26 3.59 3.49
C VAL A 31 -6.64 3.29 4.95
N ASP A 32 -6.88 2.01 5.28
CA ASP A 32 -7.27 1.57 6.63
C ASP A 32 -6.23 1.92 7.71
N SER A 33 -4.96 2.14 7.33
CA SER A 33 -3.92 2.61 8.25
C SER A 33 -4.13 4.07 8.71
N GLY A 34 -4.89 4.87 7.98
CA GLY A 34 -5.10 6.30 8.23
C GLY A 34 -3.99 7.23 7.72
N LEU A 35 -2.89 6.69 7.16
CA LEU A 35 -1.75 7.53 6.71
C LEU A 35 -2.16 8.52 5.62
N LEU A 36 -3.01 8.10 4.68
CA LEU A 36 -3.46 8.98 3.59
C LEU A 36 -4.40 10.08 4.08
N ASP A 37 -5.13 9.88 5.19
CA ASP A 37 -5.98 10.91 5.78
C ASP A 37 -5.15 12.08 6.33
N GLU A 38 -3.88 11.83 6.69
CA GLU A 38 -2.93 12.88 7.08
C GLU A 38 -2.23 13.49 5.85
N LEU A 39 -1.72 12.67 4.93
CA LEU A 39 -0.83 13.14 3.86
C LEU A 39 -1.57 13.80 2.70
N VAL A 40 -2.75 13.29 2.30
CA VAL A 40 -3.49 13.83 1.16
C VAL A 40 -3.91 15.28 1.35
N PRO A 41 -4.49 15.70 2.49
CA PRO A 41 -4.84 17.11 2.70
C PRO A 41 -3.63 18.06 2.64
N ILE A 42 -2.45 17.58 3.07
CA ILE A 42 -1.21 18.36 2.99
C ILE A 42 -0.80 18.55 1.54
N PHE A 43 -0.80 17.48 0.75
CA PHE A 43 -0.51 17.52 -0.68
C PHE A 43 -1.45 18.48 -1.42
N GLU A 44 -2.75 18.32 -1.20
CA GLU A 44 -3.78 19.17 -1.84
C GLU A 44 -3.59 20.65 -1.52
N LYS A 45 -3.30 20.96 -0.25
CA LYS A 45 -3.04 22.33 0.19
C LYS A 45 -1.78 22.94 -0.45
N GLN A 46 -0.73 22.13 -0.62
CA GLN A 46 0.55 22.59 -1.18
C GLN A 46 0.51 22.78 -2.68
N THR A 47 -0.24 21.95 -3.39
CA THR A 47 -0.17 21.86 -4.85
C THR A 47 -1.41 22.41 -5.56
N GLY A 48 -2.55 22.46 -4.87
CA GLY A 48 -3.84 22.79 -5.46
C GLY A 48 -4.48 21.66 -6.28
N TYR A 49 -3.83 20.50 -6.39
CA TYR A 49 -4.46 19.29 -6.92
C TYR A 49 -5.45 18.71 -5.92
N ARG A 50 -6.42 17.94 -6.42
CA ARG A 50 -7.36 17.15 -5.62
C ARG A 50 -7.12 15.68 -5.87
N VAL A 51 -7.02 14.89 -4.80
CA VAL A 51 -6.73 13.45 -4.88
C VAL A 51 -8.01 12.65 -4.75
N LYS A 52 -8.35 11.90 -5.79
CA LYS A 52 -9.41 10.88 -5.75
C LYS A 52 -8.79 9.53 -5.44
N THR A 53 -8.80 9.15 -4.18
CA THR A 53 -8.24 7.87 -3.73
C THR A 53 -9.22 6.75 -4.03
N ILE A 54 -8.74 5.73 -4.77
CA ILE A 54 -9.46 4.48 -5.05
C ILE A 54 -8.72 3.36 -4.34
N ALA A 55 -9.33 2.84 -3.26
CA ALA A 55 -8.77 1.79 -2.42
C ALA A 55 -9.39 0.43 -2.79
N VAL A 56 -8.57 -0.46 -3.33
CA VAL A 56 -8.99 -1.79 -3.80
C VAL A 56 -7.94 -2.85 -3.45
N GLY A 57 -8.15 -4.10 -3.80
CA GLY A 57 -7.10 -5.13 -3.70
C GLY A 57 -5.92 -4.83 -4.62
N THR A 58 -4.71 -5.27 -4.26
CA THR A 58 -3.47 -4.97 -5.01
C THR A 58 -3.57 -5.30 -6.49
N GLY A 59 -4.16 -6.46 -6.84
CA GLY A 59 -4.34 -6.85 -8.24
C GLY A 59 -5.20 -5.85 -9.02
N GLN A 60 -6.29 -5.38 -8.42
CA GLN A 60 -7.17 -4.37 -9.02
C GLN A 60 -6.49 -3.00 -9.10
N ALA A 61 -5.73 -2.60 -8.06
CA ALA A 61 -4.99 -1.35 -8.08
C ALA A 61 -3.97 -1.30 -9.24
N LEU A 62 -3.22 -2.37 -9.42
CA LEU A 62 -2.26 -2.49 -10.54
C LEU A 62 -2.98 -2.53 -11.90
N ALA A 63 -4.11 -3.24 -12.01
CA ALA A 63 -4.91 -3.30 -13.23
C ALA A 63 -5.48 -1.94 -13.65
N MET A 64 -5.79 -1.04 -12.70
CA MET A 64 -6.15 0.35 -13.02
C MET A 64 -5.00 1.10 -13.69
N GLY A 65 -3.75 0.88 -13.22
CA GLY A 65 -2.56 1.43 -13.89
C GLY A 65 -2.37 0.83 -15.28
N GLU A 66 -2.53 -0.47 -15.45
CA GLU A 66 -2.42 -1.17 -16.74
C GLU A 66 -3.40 -0.66 -17.80
N LYS A 67 -4.54 -0.16 -17.37
CA LYS A 67 -5.59 0.38 -18.25
C LYS A 67 -5.54 1.90 -18.41
N GLY A 68 -4.66 2.60 -17.68
CA GLY A 68 -4.64 4.07 -17.66
C GLY A 68 -5.87 4.68 -16.96
N GLU A 69 -6.48 3.94 -16.04
CA GLU A 69 -7.64 4.36 -15.23
C GLU A 69 -7.20 5.03 -13.91
N ALA A 70 -5.90 5.09 -13.65
CA ALA A 70 -5.29 5.82 -12.55
C ALA A 70 -4.15 6.70 -13.07
N ASP A 71 -3.83 7.78 -12.36
CA ASP A 71 -2.72 8.68 -12.65
C ASP A 71 -1.46 8.26 -11.90
N VAL A 72 -1.63 7.80 -10.67
CA VAL A 72 -0.55 7.41 -9.77
C VAL A 72 -0.96 6.18 -8.95
N LEU A 73 0.01 5.32 -8.69
CA LEU A 73 -0.15 4.11 -7.87
C LEU A 73 0.69 4.23 -6.60
N LEU A 74 0.12 3.89 -5.44
CA LEU A 74 0.84 3.70 -4.18
C LEU A 74 0.52 2.29 -3.68
N VAL A 75 1.45 1.36 -3.87
CA VAL A 75 1.22 -0.08 -3.70
C VAL A 75 2.41 -0.77 -3.03
N HIS A 76 2.25 -2.03 -2.62
CA HIS A 76 3.24 -2.75 -1.82
C HIS A 76 3.38 -4.23 -2.23
N ALA A 77 3.49 -4.48 -3.53
CA ALA A 77 3.73 -5.82 -4.11
C ALA A 77 4.87 -5.76 -5.14
N PRO A 78 6.13 -5.57 -4.72
CA PRO A 78 7.27 -5.26 -5.59
C PRO A 78 7.44 -6.17 -6.81
N ALA A 79 7.16 -7.47 -6.66
CA ALA A 79 7.26 -8.43 -7.77
C ALA A 79 6.23 -8.17 -8.89
N SER A 80 5.02 -7.71 -8.53
CA SER A 80 3.96 -7.36 -9.48
C SER A 80 4.19 -5.96 -10.07
N GLU A 81 4.64 -5.02 -9.25
CA GLU A 81 4.96 -3.64 -9.65
C GLU A 81 6.05 -3.57 -10.71
N LYS A 82 7.12 -4.39 -10.55
CA LYS A 82 8.21 -4.49 -11.52
C LYS A 82 7.73 -4.87 -12.92
N LYS A 83 6.71 -5.69 -13.05
CA LYS A 83 6.12 -6.05 -14.34
C LYS A 83 5.53 -4.83 -15.06
N LEU A 84 4.89 -3.92 -14.32
CA LEU A 84 4.36 -2.67 -14.89
C LEU A 84 5.49 -1.74 -15.34
N VAL A 85 6.56 -1.67 -14.54
CA VAL A 85 7.75 -0.86 -14.88
C VAL A 85 8.45 -1.42 -16.11
N GLU A 86 8.69 -2.74 -16.18
CA GLU A 86 9.29 -3.42 -17.33
C GLU A 86 8.45 -3.28 -18.59
N ALA A 87 7.11 -3.28 -18.47
CA ALA A 87 6.19 -3.00 -19.56
C ALA A 87 6.14 -1.51 -19.95
N GLY A 88 6.85 -0.62 -19.25
CA GLY A 88 6.83 0.83 -19.44
C GLY A 88 5.49 1.48 -19.13
N ILE A 89 4.64 0.83 -18.35
CA ILE A 89 3.34 1.35 -17.87
C ILE A 89 3.55 2.23 -16.65
N GLY A 90 4.36 1.78 -15.70
CA GLY A 90 4.79 2.55 -14.54
C GLY A 90 6.12 3.25 -14.81
N ILE A 91 6.17 4.54 -14.54
CA ILE A 91 7.39 5.36 -14.60
C ILE A 91 7.60 6.07 -13.26
N ASN A 92 8.77 6.67 -13.05
CA ASN A 92 9.11 7.32 -11.77
C ASN A 92 8.85 6.41 -10.55
N TYR A 93 9.23 5.14 -10.67
CA TYR A 93 9.07 4.14 -9.63
C TYR A 93 10.02 4.43 -8.47
N GLN A 94 9.47 4.82 -7.31
CA GLN A 94 10.21 5.27 -6.15
C GLN A 94 9.85 4.44 -4.91
N LEU A 95 10.88 4.10 -4.14
CA LEU A 95 10.73 3.55 -2.80
C LEU A 95 10.25 4.65 -1.85
N VAL A 96 9.20 4.39 -1.09
CA VAL A 96 8.60 5.38 -0.18
C VAL A 96 8.86 5.04 1.27
N MET A 97 8.45 3.86 1.68
CA MET A 97 8.42 3.45 3.07
C MET A 97 8.28 1.94 3.18
N HIS A 98 8.44 1.41 4.37
CA HIS A 98 7.98 0.06 4.72
C HIS A 98 7.20 0.08 6.04
N ASN A 99 6.35 -0.91 6.21
CA ASN A 99 5.95 -1.43 7.49
C ASN A 99 6.25 -2.93 7.50
N ASP A 100 5.84 -3.64 8.52
CA ASP A 100 5.99 -5.08 8.56
C ASP A 100 4.63 -5.77 8.61
N PHE A 101 4.62 -6.97 8.10
CA PHE A 101 3.59 -7.94 8.41
C PHE A 101 3.89 -8.58 9.76
N ILE A 102 2.85 -9.01 10.43
CA ILE A 102 2.91 -9.75 11.68
C ILE A 102 1.98 -10.96 11.61
N LEU A 103 2.33 -12.03 12.32
CA LEU A 103 1.37 -13.09 12.61
C LEU A 103 0.72 -12.79 13.95
N ALA A 104 -0.58 -12.51 13.89
CA ALA A 104 -1.42 -12.32 15.05
C ALA A 104 -2.21 -13.59 15.35
N GLY A 105 -2.50 -13.83 16.63
CA GLY A 105 -3.25 -15.00 17.05
C GLY A 105 -3.74 -14.87 18.50
N PRO A 106 -4.46 -15.89 19.01
CA PRO A 106 -4.97 -15.89 20.37
C PRO A 106 -3.82 -15.86 21.39
N SER A 107 -4.03 -15.17 22.50
CA SER A 107 -3.01 -15.05 23.57
C SER A 107 -2.57 -16.38 24.17
N LYS A 108 -3.42 -17.42 24.09
CA LYS A 108 -3.10 -18.79 24.54
C LYS A 108 -2.11 -19.52 23.63
N ASP A 109 -1.94 -19.03 22.40
CA ASP A 109 -1.02 -19.56 21.38
C ASP A 109 -0.99 -21.10 21.28
N PRO A 110 -2.09 -21.77 20.94
CA PRO A 110 -2.15 -23.22 20.93
C PRO A 110 -1.16 -23.88 19.95
N ALA A 111 -0.74 -23.18 18.90
CA ALA A 111 0.28 -23.66 17.97
C ALA A 111 1.72 -23.37 18.44
N GLY A 112 1.91 -22.58 19.50
CA GLY A 112 3.22 -22.24 20.06
C GLY A 112 4.11 -21.48 19.08
N ILE A 113 3.56 -20.48 18.40
CA ILE A 113 4.29 -19.73 17.36
C ILE A 113 5.05 -18.51 17.89
N LYS A 114 4.83 -18.12 19.13
CA LYS A 114 5.43 -16.91 19.70
C LYS A 114 6.94 -16.88 19.57
N GLY A 115 7.46 -15.83 18.93
CA GLY A 115 8.90 -15.62 18.75
C GLY A 115 9.59 -16.53 17.71
N LYS A 116 8.83 -17.31 16.94
CA LYS A 116 9.36 -18.11 15.82
C LYS A 116 9.56 -17.25 14.58
N SER A 117 10.35 -17.75 13.62
CA SER A 117 10.35 -17.23 12.25
C SER A 117 8.98 -17.38 11.60
N ALA A 118 8.67 -16.59 10.59
CA ALA A 118 7.38 -16.69 9.89
C ALA A 118 7.16 -18.09 9.31
N ALA A 119 8.18 -18.68 8.69
CA ALA A 119 8.10 -20.02 8.12
C ALA A 119 7.86 -21.10 9.20
N ASP A 120 8.57 -21.05 10.33
CA ASP A 120 8.39 -22.03 11.41
C ASP A 120 7.06 -21.85 12.14
N ALA A 121 6.59 -20.62 12.26
CA ALA A 121 5.27 -20.31 12.80
C ALA A 121 4.16 -20.94 11.94
N LEU A 122 4.24 -20.78 10.62
CA LEU A 122 3.26 -21.37 9.70
C LEU A 122 3.31 -22.89 9.70
N LYS A 123 4.51 -23.50 9.77
CA LYS A 123 4.66 -24.96 9.95
C LYS A 123 3.97 -25.44 11.23
N ALA A 124 4.14 -24.72 12.34
CA ALA A 124 3.54 -25.08 13.62
C ALA A 124 2.01 -24.96 13.58
N ILE A 125 1.46 -23.91 12.95
CA ILE A 125 0.01 -23.77 12.74
C ILE A 125 -0.53 -24.96 11.93
N ALA A 126 0.14 -25.32 10.84
CA ALA A 126 -0.27 -26.46 10.00
C ALA A 126 -0.19 -27.79 10.74
N ALA A 127 0.89 -28.04 11.50
CA ALA A 127 1.10 -29.27 12.27
C ALA A 127 0.05 -29.47 13.35
N THR A 128 -0.36 -28.38 14.02
CA THR A 128 -1.41 -28.42 15.04
C THR A 128 -2.82 -28.31 14.46
N GLN A 129 -2.94 -28.09 13.15
CA GLN A 129 -4.22 -27.81 12.47
C GLN A 129 -5.01 -26.66 13.11
N SER A 130 -4.31 -25.71 13.70
CA SER A 130 -4.91 -24.52 14.30
C SER A 130 -5.54 -23.64 13.24
N VAL A 131 -6.72 -23.08 13.53
CA VAL A 131 -7.44 -22.25 12.54
C VAL A 131 -6.61 -21.05 12.13
N PHE A 132 -6.47 -20.87 10.83
CA PHE A 132 -5.85 -19.72 10.20
C PHE A 132 -6.85 -19.03 9.26
N ILE A 133 -7.02 -17.72 9.41
CA ILE A 133 -7.87 -16.93 8.54
C ILE A 133 -6.98 -16.17 7.55
N SER A 134 -7.15 -16.53 6.29
CA SER A 134 -6.55 -15.84 5.14
C SER A 134 -7.46 -14.74 4.63
N ARG A 135 -6.89 -13.74 3.98
CA ARG A 135 -7.70 -12.78 3.21
C ARG A 135 -8.38 -13.43 2.02
N GLY A 136 -7.70 -14.29 1.28
CA GLY A 136 -8.27 -15.01 0.12
C GLY A 136 -8.75 -14.11 -1.03
N ASP A 137 -8.27 -12.86 -1.14
CA ASP A 137 -8.83 -11.79 -2.00
C ASP A 137 -7.84 -11.24 -3.05
N ASP A 138 -6.77 -11.98 -3.31
CA ASP A 138 -5.67 -11.57 -4.22
C ASP A 138 -4.98 -10.23 -3.84
N SER A 139 -5.14 -9.76 -2.62
CA SER A 139 -4.47 -8.57 -2.09
C SER A 139 -2.96 -8.77 -1.92
N GLY A 140 -2.24 -7.68 -1.63
CA GLY A 140 -0.82 -7.74 -1.29
C GLY A 140 -0.54 -8.60 -0.06
N THR A 141 -1.40 -8.53 0.97
CA THR A 141 -1.32 -9.39 2.16
C THR A 141 -1.54 -10.86 1.80
N HIS A 142 -2.54 -11.16 0.96
CA HIS A 142 -2.78 -12.53 0.51
C HIS A 142 -1.60 -13.07 -0.31
N LYS A 143 -1.05 -12.28 -1.24
CA LYS A 143 0.16 -12.66 -2.01
C LYS A 143 1.36 -12.89 -1.09
N LYS A 144 1.56 -12.05 -0.10
CA LYS A 144 2.61 -12.22 0.92
C LYS A 144 2.40 -13.51 1.70
N GLU A 145 1.20 -13.75 2.18
CA GLU A 145 0.82 -14.97 2.91
C GLU A 145 1.15 -16.22 2.11
N LEU A 146 0.69 -16.30 0.85
CA LEU A 146 0.98 -17.44 -0.03
C LEU A 146 2.48 -17.65 -0.25
N SER A 147 3.27 -16.57 -0.34
CA SER A 147 4.73 -16.67 -0.45
C SER A 147 5.36 -17.25 0.82
N LEU A 148 4.85 -16.89 2.00
CA LEU A 148 5.31 -17.43 3.29
C LEU A 148 4.93 -18.89 3.48
N TRP A 149 3.73 -19.31 3.08
CA TRP A 149 3.32 -20.71 3.07
C TRP A 149 4.23 -21.55 2.15
N LYS A 150 4.57 -21.03 0.98
CA LYS A 150 5.52 -21.67 0.05
C LYS A 150 6.91 -21.79 0.68
N GLU A 151 7.41 -20.74 1.33
CA GLU A 151 8.69 -20.76 2.05
C GLU A 151 8.68 -21.79 3.19
N ALA A 152 7.55 -21.88 3.90
CA ALA A 152 7.32 -22.94 4.91
C ALA A 152 7.22 -24.34 4.31
N SER A 153 7.17 -24.51 2.99
CA SER A 153 6.92 -25.78 2.30
C SER A 153 5.61 -26.45 2.73
N VAL A 154 4.58 -25.64 2.98
CA VAL A 154 3.22 -26.07 3.35
C VAL A 154 2.24 -25.61 2.31
N ASP A 155 1.36 -26.49 1.84
CA ASP A 155 0.20 -26.13 1.04
C ASP A 155 -1.06 -26.11 1.92
N PRO A 156 -1.59 -24.93 2.28
CA PRO A 156 -2.77 -24.80 3.13
C PRO A 156 -4.08 -25.00 2.36
N LYS A 157 -4.04 -24.96 1.02
CA LYS A 157 -5.25 -24.98 0.18
C LYS A 157 -6.12 -26.20 0.42
N GLY A 158 -7.42 -25.94 0.64
CA GLY A 158 -8.40 -27.01 0.86
C GLY A 158 -8.31 -27.67 2.23
N LYS A 159 -7.47 -27.19 3.14
CA LYS A 159 -7.40 -27.71 4.51
C LYS A 159 -8.52 -27.13 5.37
N PRO A 160 -9.20 -27.91 6.23
CA PRO A 160 -10.30 -27.40 7.06
C PRO A 160 -9.90 -26.29 8.02
N TRP A 161 -8.65 -26.25 8.45
CA TRP A 161 -8.10 -25.23 9.34
C TRP A 161 -7.71 -23.94 8.62
N TYR A 162 -7.62 -23.94 7.29
CA TYR A 162 -7.33 -22.76 6.47
C TYR A 162 -8.62 -22.20 5.88
N GLN A 163 -9.04 -21.02 6.32
CA GLN A 163 -10.29 -20.41 5.94
C GLN A 163 -10.04 -19.07 5.29
N GLU A 164 -10.60 -18.85 4.10
CA GLU A 164 -10.52 -17.61 3.37
C GLU A 164 -11.70 -16.69 3.73
N SER A 165 -11.41 -15.45 4.11
CA SER A 165 -12.44 -14.46 4.46
C SER A 165 -13.09 -13.83 3.23
N GLY A 166 -12.33 -13.67 2.14
CA GLY A 166 -12.74 -12.91 0.96
C GLY A 166 -12.91 -11.40 1.22
N GLN A 167 -12.37 -10.89 2.35
CA GLN A 167 -12.63 -9.54 2.85
C GLN A 167 -11.34 -8.71 2.97
N GLY A 168 -11.50 -7.38 3.18
CA GLY A 168 -10.40 -6.49 3.52
C GLY A 168 -9.74 -6.86 4.85
N MET A 169 -8.53 -6.31 5.13
CA MET A 169 -7.71 -6.72 6.27
C MET A 169 -8.41 -6.49 7.61
N GLY A 170 -9.11 -5.36 7.77
CA GLY A 170 -9.81 -5.07 9.01
C GLY A 170 -10.91 -6.09 9.34
N ALA A 171 -11.72 -6.48 8.34
CA ALA A 171 -12.75 -7.50 8.52
C ALA A 171 -12.14 -8.89 8.77
N THR A 172 -11.02 -9.21 8.10
CA THR A 172 -10.27 -10.46 8.33
C THR A 172 -9.74 -10.54 9.75
N LEU A 173 -9.16 -9.46 10.29
CA LEU A 173 -8.73 -9.37 11.69
C LEU A 173 -9.89 -9.59 12.67
N SER A 174 -11.03 -8.94 12.42
CA SER A 174 -12.22 -9.11 13.25
C SER A 174 -12.70 -10.57 13.24
N MET A 175 -12.73 -11.22 12.07
CA MET A 175 -13.09 -12.63 11.94
C MET A 175 -12.09 -13.53 12.69
N ALA A 176 -10.78 -13.31 12.54
CA ALA A 176 -9.76 -14.07 13.23
C ALA A 176 -9.89 -13.90 14.76
N SER A 177 -10.16 -12.67 15.22
CA SER A 177 -10.37 -12.36 16.63
C SER A 177 -11.55 -13.12 17.22
N GLN A 178 -12.71 -13.11 16.54
CA GLN A 178 -13.92 -13.81 16.98
C GLN A 178 -13.74 -15.32 17.04
N LYS A 179 -12.96 -15.88 16.12
CA LYS A 179 -12.70 -17.33 16.05
C LYS A 179 -11.52 -17.77 16.92
N GLY A 180 -10.77 -16.86 17.54
CA GLY A 180 -9.53 -17.17 18.24
C GLY A 180 -8.50 -17.83 17.29
N ALA A 181 -8.44 -17.35 16.06
CA ALA A 181 -7.63 -17.90 14.98
C ALA A 181 -6.35 -17.11 14.75
N TYR A 182 -5.41 -17.68 14.02
CA TYR A 182 -4.23 -16.99 13.51
C TYR A 182 -4.53 -16.27 12.20
N THR A 183 -3.79 -15.20 11.92
CA THR A 183 -3.86 -14.49 10.65
C THR A 183 -2.58 -13.71 10.38
N LEU A 184 -2.25 -13.50 9.12
CA LEU A 184 -1.23 -12.55 8.69
C LEU A 184 -1.89 -11.19 8.48
N THR A 185 -1.28 -10.13 9.00
CA THR A 185 -1.76 -8.75 8.82
C THR A 185 -0.58 -7.79 8.75
N ASP A 186 -0.76 -6.63 8.14
CA ASP A 186 0.16 -5.52 8.33
C ASP A 186 0.00 -4.94 9.75
N ARG A 187 1.11 -4.46 10.32
CA ARG A 187 1.13 -3.89 11.68
C ARG A 187 0.22 -2.67 11.81
N GLY A 188 0.13 -1.84 10.76
CA GLY A 188 -0.68 -0.64 10.77
C GLY A 188 -2.15 -0.94 11.01
N THR A 189 -2.74 -1.83 10.21
CA THR A 189 -4.13 -2.26 10.36
C THR A 189 -4.37 -2.95 11.71
N TYR A 190 -3.44 -3.79 12.17
CA TYR A 190 -3.55 -4.40 13.50
C TYR A 190 -3.60 -3.35 14.61
N LEU A 191 -2.67 -2.38 14.61
CA LEU A 191 -2.58 -1.37 15.66
C LEU A 191 -3.79 -0.42 15.65
N SER A 192 -4.30 -0.06 14.48
CA SER A 192 -5.51 0.79 14.36
C SER A 192 -6.75 0.13 14.96
N GLN A 193 -6.81 -1.20 14.97
CA GLN A 193 -7.95 -1.96 15.48
C GLN A 193 -7.68 -2.66 16.84
N LYS A 194 -6.46 -2.58 17.36
CA LYS A 194 -6.01 -3.33 18.55
C LYS A 194 -6.97 -3.27 19.74
N ALA A 195 -7.59 -2.11 19.97
CA ALA A 195 -8.52 -1.94 21.08
C ALA A 195 -9.78 -2.83 21.01
N HIS A 196 -10.10 -3.33 19.79
CA HIS A 196 -11.28 -4.16 19.53
C HIS A 196 -10.93 -5.63 19.26
N LEU A 197 -9.64 -5.98 19.29
CA LEU A 197 -9.15 -7.33 18.98
C LEU A 197 -8.80 -8.10 20.25
N GLN A 198 -9.10 -9.41 20.24
CA GLN A 198 -8.63 -10.36 21.26
C GLN A 198 -7.37 -11.11 20.78
N LEU A 199 -6.70 -10.58 19.77
CA LEU A 199 -5.47 -11.13 19.23
C LEU A 199 -4.26 -10.39 19.78
N VAL A 200 -3.14 -11.11 19.88
CA VAL A 200 -1.83 -10.55 20.21
C VAL A 200 -0.84 -10.81 19.07
N ILE A 201 0.21 -9.99 18.99
CA ILE A 201 1.32 -10.23 18.07
C ILE A 201 2.13 -11.42 18.60
N LEU A 202 2.32 -12.43 17.77
CA LEU A 202 3.04 -13.65 18.14
C LEU A 202 4.34 -13.82 17.34
N CYS A 203 4.36 -13.37 16.09
CA CYS A 203 5.56 -13.43 15.24
C CYS A 203 5.74 -12.10 14.51
N GLU A 204 6.92 -11.50 14.63
CA GLU A 204 7.29 -10.19 14.07
C GLU A 204 8.79 -10.09 13.83
N GLY A 205 9.24 -9.05 13.10
CA GLY A 205 10.66 -8.71 12.94
C GLY A 205 11.46 -9.62 12.00
N ASP A 206 10.85 -10.59 11.36
CA ASP A 206 11.50 -11.47 10.39
C ASP A 206 11.59 -10.78 9.01
N LYS A 207 12.72 -10.98 8.31
CA LYS A 207 12.94 -10.35 6.99
C LYS A 207 11.83 -10.60 5.97
N PRO A 208 11.30 -11.83 5.83
CA PRO A 208 10.19 -12.09 4.92
C PRO A 208 8.91 -11.31 5.26
N LEU A 209 8.79 -10.78 6.47
CA LEU A 209 7.64 -9.99 6.90
C LEU A 209 7.70 -8.51 6.49
N LEU A 210 8.78 -8.04 5.87
CA LEU A 210 8.83 -6.65 5.40
C LEU A 210 7.79 -6.39 4.31
N ASN A 211 7.06 -5.30 4.47
CA ASN A 211 6.03 -4.81 3.57
C ASN A 211 6.47 -3.47 2.98
N ILE A 212 6.98 -3.51 1.74
CA ILE A 212 7.68 -2.41 1.09
C ILE A 212 6.72 -1.68 0.15
N TYR A 213 6.57 -0.37 0.34
CA TYR A 213 5.69 0.50 -0.43
C TYR A 213 6.46 1.30 -1.47
N HIS A 214 5.93 1.29 -2.68
CA HIS A 214 6.40 2.14 -3.77
C HIS A 214 5.29 3.04 -4.27
N VAL A 215 5.70 4.19 -4.79
CA VAL A 215 4.86 5.08 -5.57
C VAL A 215 5.37 5.08 -7.01
N MET A 216 4.45 5.11 -7.98
CA MET A 216 4.80 5.24 -9.39
C MET A 216 3.75 6.03 -10.15
N GLN A 217 4.20 6.78 -11.14
CA GLN A 217 3.35 7.47 -12.10
C GLN A 217 2.93 6.50 -13.20
N VAL A 218 1.68 6.57 -13.63
CA VAL A 218 1.23 5.90 -14.85
C VAL A 218 1.75 6.68 -16.07
N ASN A 219 2.29 5.97 -17.05
CA ASN A 219 3.01 6.58 -18.16
C ASN A 219 2.10 7.38 -19.12
N PRO A 220 2.21 8.71 -19.20
CA PRO A 220 1.38 9.53 -20.07
C PRO A 220 1.65 9.32 -21.58
N GLU A 221 2.81 8.77 -21.95
CA GLU A 221 3.09 8.44 -23.34
C GLU A 221 2.24 7.26 -23.84
N LYS A 222 1.80 6.39 -22.91
CA LYS A 222 0.91 5.26 -23.22
C LYS A 222 -0.56 5.62 -23.03
N PHE A 223 -0.86 6.54 -22.11
CA PHE A 223 -2.23 6.86 -21.70
C PHE A 223 -2.45 8.37 -21.66
N THR A 224 -2.92 8.94 -22.75
CA THR A 224 -3.08 10.41 -22.93
C THR A 224 -4.08 11.08 -21.99
N LYS A 225 -4.91 10.32 -21.27
CA LYS A 225 -5.88 10.83 -20.30
C LYS A 225 -5.30 11.01 -18.90
N VAL A 226 -4.10 10.47 -18.65
CA VAL A 226 -3.44 10.54 -17.35
C VAL A 226 -3.00 11.98 -17.06
N ASN A 227 -3.29 12.47 -15.85
CA ASN A 227 -2.78 13.76 -15.37
C ASN A 227 -1.28 13.62 -15.01
N ALA A 228 -0.43 13.79 -16.01
CA ALA A 228 1.01 13.59 -15.89
C ALA A 228 1.67 14.50 -14.84
N LEU A 229 1.28 15.79 -14.83
CA LEU A 229 1.87 16.77 -13.92
C LEU A 229 1.40 16.55 -12.47
N GLY A 230 0.13 16.27 -12.27
CA GLY A 230 -0.41 15.94 -10.95
C GLY A 230 0.16 14.64 -10.38
N ALA A 231 0.29 13.61 -11.22
CA ALA A 231 0.89 12.33 -10.83
C ALA A 231 2.37 12.51 -10.44
N LYS A 232 3.14 13.27 -11.24
CA LYS A 232 4.53 13.59 -10.90
C LYS A 232 4.64 14.34 -9.58
N ALA A 233 3.80 15.34 -9.38
CA ALA A 233 3.77 16.12 -8.15
C ALA A 233 3.49 15.24 -6.93
N PHE A 234 2.60 14.25 -7.05
CA PHE A 234 2.32 13.30 -5.98
C PHE A 234 3.50 12.37 -5.69
N VAL A 235 4.18 11.86 -6.73
CA VAL A 235 5.40 11.04 -6.55
C VAL A 235 6.46 11.86 -5.83
N ASP A 236 6.74 13.08 -6.30
CA ASP A 236 7.74 13.98 -5.69
C ASP A 236 7.39 14.29 -4.21
N PHE A 237 6.11 14.54 -3.92
CA PHE A 237 5.63 14.77 -2.56
C PHE A 237 5.87 13.57 -1.64
N MET A 238 5.58 12.35 -2.09
CA MET A 238 5.74 11.14 -1.26
C MET A 238 7.20 10.88 -0.86
N VAL A 239 8.15 11.27 -1.70
CA VAL A 239 9.59 11.10 -1.42
C VAL A 239 10.27 12.35 -0.82
N ALA A 240 9.54 13.46 -0.71
CA ALA A 240 10.08 14.70 -0.15
C ALA A 240 10.48 14.54 1.33
N PRO A 241 11.58 15.18 1.78
CA PRO A 241 12.09 15.02 3.15
C PRO A 241 11.05 15.28 4.25
N GLU A 242 10.19 16.29 4.07
CA GLU A 242 9.16 16.62 5.05
C GLU A 242 8.06 15.55 5.12
N THR A 243 7.63 15.01 3.98
CA THR A 243 6.68 13.89 3.93
C THR A 243 7.28 12.64 4.56
N GLN A 244 8.54 12.35 4.28
CA GLN A 244 9.27 11.22 4.87
C GLN A 244 9.40 11.35 6.40
N ARG A 245 9.63 12.56 6.91
CA ARG A 245 9.61 12.83 8.35
C ARG A 245 8.24 12.54 8.95
N ARG A 246 7.15 12.99 8.31
CA ARG A 246 5.77 12.74 8.76
C ARG A 246 5.44 11.25 8.77
N ILE A 247 5.82 10.52 7.73
CA ILE A 247 5.68 9.05 7.67
C ILE A 247 6.35 8.40 8.88
N GLY A 248 7.58 8.80 9.23
CA GLY A 248 8.31 8.26 10.38
C GLY A 248 7.77 8.68 11.74
N GLU A 249 6.91 9.68 11.82
CA GLU A 249 6.23 10.12 13.04
C GLU A 249 4.81 9.59 13.17
N PHE A 250 4.21 9.17 12.04
CA PHE A 250 2.84 8.69 12.00
C PHE A 250 2.60 7.52 12.95
N GLY A 251 1.59 7.64 13.77
CA GLY A 251 1.21 6.63 14.76
C GLY A 251 1.93 6.72 16.11
N LYS A 252 3.05 7.43 16.24
CA LYS A 252 3.80 7.51 17.52
C LYS A 252 2.95 8.01 18.68
N ASN A 253 2.17 9.05 18.45
CA ASN A 253 1.32 9.63 19.50
C ASN A 253 0.18 8.71 19.91
N GLN A 254 -0.34 7.94 18.98
CA GLN A 254 -1.51 7.08 19.20
C GLN A 254 -1.14 5.68 19.69
N TYR A 255 -0.02 5.13 19.22
CA TYR A 255 0.37 3.74 19.45
C TYR A 255 1.71 3.58 20.18
N GLY A 256 2.39 4.68 20.50
CA GLY A 256 3.71 4.67 21.15
C GLY A 256 4.87 4.28 20.23
N ALA A 257 4.60 3.98 18.95
CA ALA A 257 5.59 3.61 17.94
C ALA A 257 5.12 4.06 16.55
N PRO A 258 6.04 4.30 15.60
CA PRO A 258 5.67 4.60 14.22
C PRO A 258 5.00 3.39 13.56
N LEU A 259 4.00 3.63 12.72
CA LEU A 259 3.38 2.58 11.90
C LEU A 259 4.14 2.31 10.61
N PHE A 260 4.90 3.29 10.13
CA PHE A 260 5.69 3.22 8.91
C PHE A 260 7.11 3.74 9.15
N PHE A 261 8.05 3.22 8.40
CA PHE A 261 9.44 3.62 8.40
C PHE A 261 9.79 4.25 7.06
N PRO A 262 10.29 5.50 7.03
CA PRO A 262 10.64 6.19 5.79
C PRO A 262 11.85 5.54 5.11
N ASP A 263 11.79 5.36 3.80
CA ASP A 263 12.86 4.70 3.03
C ASP A 263 13.33 5.50 1.81
N ALA A 264 12.66 6.58 1.41
CA ALA A 264 13.05 7.34 0.22
C ALA A 264 14.47 7.93 0.32
N ALA A 265 14.89 8.31 1.51
CA ALA A 265 16.25 8.83 1.76
C ALA A 265 17.35 7.75 1.73
N LYS A 266 16.96 6.46 1.72
CA LYS A 266 17.88 5.31 1.66
C LYS A 266 18.08 4.79 0.23
N ALA A 267 17.34 5.31 -0.75
CA ALA A 267 17.59 4.97 -2.15
C ALA A 267 18.98 5.49 -2.53
N PRO A 268 19.88 4.66 -3.09
CA PRO A 268 21.18 5.14 -3.51
C PRO A 268 20.96 6.27 -4.52
N SER A 269 21.57 7.44 -4.24
CA SER A 269 21.72 8.49 -5.23
C SER A 269 22.32 7.83 -6.48
N LYS A 270 21.60 7.88 -7.62
CA LYS A 270 22.18 7.40 -8.88
C LYS A 270 23.53 8.06 -9.10
N PRO A 271 24.54 7.28 -9.52
CA PRO A 271 25.86 7.80 -9.87
C PRO A 271 25.80 8.82 -11.01
#